data_17e1d63b78474c8f77dd89a9291c4a4b
#
_entry.id   17e1d63b78474c8f77dd89a9291c4a4b
#
_cell.length_a   1.000
_cell.length_b   1.000
_cell.length_c   1.000
_cell.angle_alpha   90.00
_cell.angle_beta   90.00
_cell.angle_gamma   90.00
#
_symmetry.space_group_name_H-M   'P 1'
#
loop_
_entity.id
_entity.type
_entity.pdbx_description
1 polymer ?
#
loop_
_entity_poly.entity_id
_entity_poly.type
_entity_poly.pdbx_seq_one_letter_code
_entity_poly.pdbx_strand_id
1 'polypeptide(L)'
;MDPPQRGSYRSPDLPGRPTELRPVKTKSNNRFPSAEQLEDEEQRALLLHFFANHELLAVELMALALLKFPDAPDSFRKGVLHTLQEEQNHTRWYMQRMKECGITFGDIQVSPMIWEHIADMESPLDYVSRLSLAFEQANLDYAKHYSQLLGQAGDTKSAKILDKVYHDEIAHVGHGLKWLRRWKENAQSDWDAWHKRLHIPLSPMRAKGMAPFNEEGRRKAGLNEEFIASLKRYQSSRGRSPDICFFNPFAEVEQSDPSWNCPKKLDQLAADLEPAFALAAPTQDDIVLLRRPVSDQHRDQLARFGLTFPEVGLLSEIKQIKKTRKIGSIRPWANKSLLLSKTATQDLRNRLPEELTPLPSQICEGNITEFISKHSHQNWVAKALDGAAGRGLHRFTKETLDRLPKRPLLVEPWVEKLHEFSFLLHRSPEAEGGLRFLSIVHQKTSADGQWKSSESRAKHSQGLPSDQAQLLNRHVFPTLKEQVIPALETLLAEHDFLGPLCIDSFFYADEKDELAWQPVVELNARWTMGRIAYQLRLKLAPQGNVTLSTCSPEEARELSSPRQENDHFREGSIALGDPETSAARVPIINIS
;
A
#
# COMPACT_ATOMS: atom_id res chain seq x y z
N MET A 1 7.92 -5.63 -49.10
CA MET A 1 6.64 -5.21 -48.53
C MET A 1 5.74 -6.42 -48.54
N ASP A 2 5.45 -6.99 -47.40
CA ASP A 2 4.49 -8.08 -47.39
C ASP A 2 3.08 -7.53 -47.66
N PRO A 3 2.25 -8.25 -48.44
CA PRO A 3 0.89 -7.81 -48.71
C PRO A 3 0.09 -7.80 -47.38
N PRO A 4 -0.87 -6.86 -47.23
CA PRO A 4 -1.68 -6.78 -46.03
C PRO A 4 -2.48 -8.09 -45.88
N GLN A 5 -2.19 -8.86 -44.81
CA GLN A 5 -3.01 -10.00 -44.47
C GLN A 5 -4.37 -9.52 -43.96
N ARG A 6 -5.43 -9.81 -44.71
CA ARG A 6 -6.82 -9.63 -44.30
C ARG A 6 -7.20 -10.76 -43.35
N GLY A 7 -7.10 -10.53 -42.03
CA GLY A 7 -7.54 -11.45 -41.02
C GLY A 7 -6.93 -11.10 -39.66
N SER A 8 -7.64 -11.35 -38.56
CA SER A 8 -7.10 -11.19 -37.21
C SER A 8 -6.00 -12.24 -36.97
N TYR A 9 -4.75 -11.82 -36.93
CA TYR A 9 -3.63 -12.71 -36.60
C TYR A 9 -3.73 -13.11 -35.12
N ARG A 10 -3.86 -14.43 -34.86
CA ARG A 10 -3.90 -14.96 -33.51
C ARG A 10 -2.47 -15.22 -33.01
N SER A 11 -2.15 -14.66 -31.84
CA SER A 11 -0.86 -14.91 -31.23
C SER A 11 -0.71 -16.39 -30.86
N PRO A 12 0.42 -17.03 -31.16
CA PRO A 12 0.72 -18.36 -30.67
C PRO A 12 0.95 -18.33 -29.15
N ASP A 13 0.67 -19.45 -28.46
CA ASP A 13 0.84 -19.58 -27.02
C ASP A 13 2.31 -19.44 -26.59
N LEU A 14 3.24 -19.88 -27.42
CA LEU A 14 4.69 -19.78 -27.25
C LEU A 14 5.38 -19.40 -28.57
N PRO A 15 6.58 -18.82 -28.53
CA PRO A 15 7.36 -18.58 -29.74
C PRO A 15 7.74 -19.91 -30.42
N GLY A 16 7.79 -19.89 -31.75
CA GLY A 16 8.06 -21.07 -32.59
C GLY A 16 9.55 -21.45 -32.65
N ARG A 17 10.09 -21.97 -31.56
CA ARG A 17 11.49 -22.39 -31.44
C ARG A 17 11.65 -23.91 -31.65
N PRO A 18 12.84 -24.38 -32.05
CA PRO A 18 13.21 -25.80 -31.98
C PRO A 18 12.95 -26.37 -30.58
N THR A 19 12.76 -27.71 -30.48
CA THR A 19 12.35 -28.37 -29.23
C THR A 19 13.31 -28.09 -28.07
N GLU A 20 14.61 -28.10 -28.34
CA GLU A 20 15.70 -27.88 -27.38
C GLU A 20 15.75 -26.42 -26.84
N LEU A 21 15.19 -25.46 -27.60
CA LEU A 21 15.13 -24.04 -27.23
C LEU A 21 13.74 -23.60 -26.82
N ARG A 22 12.77 -24.52 -26.74
CA ARG A 22 11.39 -24.18 -26.40
C ARG A 22 11.29 -23.70 -24.98
N PRO A 23 10.70 -22.50 -24.75
CA PRO A 23 10.55 -21.96 -23.40
C PRO A 23 9.65 -22.85 -22.53
N VAL A 24 10.03 -22.98 -21.24
CA VAL A 24 9.30 -23.80 -20.26
C VAL A 24 8.96 -22.95 -19.05
N LYS A 25 7.72 -23.10 -18.56
CA LYS A 25 7.30 -22.48 -17.28
C LYS A 25 7.99 -23.18 -16.12
N THR A 26 9.10 -22.63 -15.68
CA THR A 26 9.80 -23.12 -14.49
C THR A 26 9.64 -22.14 -13.33
N LYS A 27 9.47 -22.66 -12.11
CA LYS A 27 9.72 -21.88 -10.90
C LYS A 27 11.23 -21.79 -10.69
N SER A 28 11.91 -21.03 -11.55
CA SER A 28 13.34 -20.82 -11.42
C SER A 28 13.60 -19.88 -10.24
N ASN A 29 14.32 -20.34 -9.24
CA ASN A 29 14.89 -19.51 -8.16
C ASN A 29 16.21 -18.87 -8.58
N ASN A 30 16.49 -18.73 -9.88
CA ASN A 30 17.73 -18.15 -10.37
C ASN A 30 17.80 -16.68 -9.93
N ARG A 31 18.66 -16.41 -8.97
CA ARG A 31 19.04 -15.07 -8.57
C ARG A 31 20.12 -14.55 -9.51
N PHE A 32 20.06 -13.26 -9.80
CA PHE A 32 21.16 -12.59 -10.48
C PHE A 32 22.44 -12.73 -9.63
N PRO A 33 23.60 -13.02 -10.24
CA PRO A 33 24.84 -13.15 -9.50
C PRO A 33 25.25 -11.83 -8.85
N SER A 34 25.83 -11.91 -7.64
CA SER A 34 26.42 -10.77 -6.96
C SER A 34 27.75 -10.36 -7.62
N ALA A 35 28.31 -9.22 -7.20
CA ALA A 35 29.59 -8.76 -7.72
C ALA A 35 30.71 -9.81 -7.51
N GLU A 36 30.77 -10.44 -6.33
CA GLU A 36 31.75 -11.46 -5.97
C GLU A 36 31.58 -12.73 -6.82
N GLN A 37 30.33 -13.12 -7.13
CA GLN A 37 30.04 -14.29 -7.95
C GLN A 37 30.46 -14.08 -9.42
N LEU A 38 30.53 -12.83 -9.90
CA LEU A 38 30.96 -12.56 -11.28
C LEU A 38 32.47 -12.74 -11.52
N GLU A 39 33.28 -13.04 -10.50
CA GLU A 39 34.64 -13.53 -10.67
C GLU A 39 34.68 -14.94 -11.29
N ASP A 40 33.61 -15.70 -11.15
CA ASP A 40 33.44 -17.04 -11.75
C ASP A 40 32.91 -16.95 -13.19
N GLU A 41 33.55 -17.65 -14.13
CA GLU A 41 33.14 -17.69 -15.54
C GLU A 41 31.79 -18.35 -15.75
N GLU A 42 31.44 -19.36 -14.95
CA GLU A 42 30.12 -20.02 -15.03
C GLU A 42 29.00 -19.04 -14.64
N GLN A 43 29.20 -18.26 -13.60
CA GLN A 43 28.23 -17.25 -13.17
C GLN A 43 28.07 -16.13 -14.21
N ARG A 44 29.16 -15.74 -14.88
CA ARG A 44 29.09 -14.81 -16.03
C ARG A 44 28.30 -15.39 -17.18
N ALA A 45 28.54 -16.66 -17.52
CA ALA A 45 27.81 -17.34 -18.58
C ALA A 45 26.31 -17.46 -18.26
N LEU A 46 25.93 -17.77 -17.00
CA LEU A 46 24.54 -17.78 -16.52
C LEU A 46 23.86 -16.41 -16.69
N LEU A 47 24.54 -15.33 -16.33
CA LEU A 47 24.05 -13.96 -16.51
C LEU A 47 23.82 -13.63 -17.99
N LEU A 48 24.80 -13.96 -18.84
CA LEU A 48 24.71 -13.72 -20.29
C LEU A 48 23.62 -14.59 -20.95
N HIS A 49 23.42 -15.82 -20.48
CA HIS A 49 22.32 -16.67 -20.93
C HIS A 49 20.94 -16.07 -20.62
N PHE A 50 20.80 -15.48 -19.42
CA PHE A 50 19.57 -14.77 -19.06
C PHE A 50 19.31 -13.60 -20.01
N PHE A 51 20.32 -12.76 -20.27
CA PHE A 51 20.17 -11.64 -21.21
C PHE A 51 19.92 -12.13 -22.64
N ALA A 52 20.63 -13.14 -23.11
CA ALA A 52 20.39 -13.70 -24.45
C ALA A 52 18.93 -14.17 -24.68
N ASN A 53 18.32 -14.83 -23.67
CA ASN A 53 16.92 -15.20 -23.76
C ASN A 53 15.97 -13.98 -23.72
N HIS A 54 16.33 -12.94 -22.98
CA HIS A 54 15.57 -11.69 -22.92
C HIS A 54 15.50 -11.03 -24.29
N GLU A 55 16.65 -10.82 -24.92
CA GLU A 55 16.72 -10.19 -26.25
C GLU A 55 16.08 -11.04 -27.36
N LEU A 56 16.23 -12.37 -27.29
CA LEU A 56 15.57 -13.25 -28.24
C LEU A 56 14.03 -13.18 -28.14
N LEU A 57 13.48 -13.09 -26.92
CA LEU A 57 12.05 -12.88 -26.72
C LEU A 57 11.60 -11.50 -27.24
N ALA A 58 12.43 -10.47 -27.09
CA ALA A 58 12.17 -9.13 -27.65
C ALA A 58 12.11 -9.19 -29.19
N VAL A 59 13.06 -9.84 -29.85
CA VAL A 59 13.04 -10.09 -31.32
C VAL A 59 11.75 -10.75 -31.76
N GLU A 60 11.34 -11.82 -31.08
CA GLU A 60 10.13 -12.59 -31.40
C GLU A 60 8.85 -11.76 -31.19
N LEU A 61 8.79 -10.95 -30.13
CA LEU A 61 7.66 -10.05 -29.86
C LEU A 61 7.58 -8.86 -30.84
N MET A 62 8.71 -8.33 -31.26
CA MET A 62 8.77 -7.29 -32.29
C MET A 62 8.30 -7.83 -33.65
N ALA A 63 8.72 -9.04 -34.02
CA ALA A 63 8.21 -9.72 -35.21
C ALA A 63 6.70 -9.96 -35.12
N LEU A 64 6.21 -10.42 -33.96
CA LEU A 64 4.77 -10.57 -33.71
C LEU A 64 4.01 -9.23 -33.84
N ALA A 65 4.54 -8.13 -33.29
CA ALA A 65 3.94 -6.80 -33.40
C ALA A 65 3.84 -6.34 -34.86
N LEU A 66 4.88 -6.55 -35.65
CA LEU A 66 4.88 -6.23 -37.08
C LEU A 66 3.83 -7.06 -37.86
N LEU A 67 3.58 -8.31 -37.47
CA LEU A 67 2.55 -9.18 -38.07
C LEU A 67 1.13 -8.78 -37.62
N LYS A 68 0.96 -8.47 -36.33
CA LYS A 68 -0.37 -8.12 -35.77
C LYS A 68 -0.86 -6.75 -36.24
N PHE A 69 0.04 -5.81 -36.47
CA PHE A 69 -0.30 -4.42 -36.76
C PHE A 69 0.19 -3.96 -38.14
N PRO A 70 -0.30 -4.57 -39.23
CA PRO A 70 0.11 -4.22 -40.60
C PRO A 70 -0.28 -2.78 -40.97
N ASP A 71 -1.37 -2.27 -40.39
CA ASP A 71 -1.91 -0.94 -40.66
C ASP A 71 -1.32 0.18 -39.76
N ALA A 72 -0.40 -0.18 -38.87
CA ALA A 72 0.31 0.82 -38.06
C ALA A 72 1.17 1.73 -38.96
N PRO A 73 1.41 3.00 -38.56
CA PRO A 73 2.18 3.94 -39.39
C PRO A 73 3.52 3.36 -39.84
N ASP A 74 3.88 3.54 -41.12
CA ASP A 74 5.15 3.07 -41.71
C ASP A 74 6.37 3.46 -40.87
N SER A 75 6.38 4.69 -40.35
CA SER A 75 7.48 5.18 -39.52
C SER A 75 7.58 4.46 -38.16
N PHE A 76 6.46 3.99 -37.62
CA PHE A 76 6.45 3.11 -36.44
C PHE A 76 7.03 1.74 -36.78
N ARG A 77 6.49 1.11 -37.84
CA ARG A 77 6.91 -0.23 -38.30
C ARG A 77 8.39 -0.28 -38.68
N LYS A 78 8.90 0.76 -39.36
CA LYS A 78 10.33 0.90 -39.67
C LYS A 78 11.19 1.02 -38.41
N GLY A 79 10.72 1.77 -37.41
CA GLY A 79 11.39 1.86 -36.12
C GLY A 79 11.45 0.51 -35.38
N VAL A 80 10.32 -0.20 -35.31
CA VAL A 80 10.26 -1.56 -34.71
C VAL A 80 11.19 -2.52 -35.44
N LEU A 81 11.23 -2.49 -36.79
CA LEU A 81 12.13 -3.34 -37.58
C LEU A 81 13.60 -3.01 -37.32
N HIS A 82 13.94 -1.75 -37.15
CA HIS A 82 15.31 -1.33 -36.81
C HIS A 82 15.72 -1.86 -35.43
N THR A 83 14.88 -1.64 -34.40
CA THR A 83 15.11 -2.19 -33.06
C THR A 83 15.24 -3.71 -33.11
N LEU A 84 14.37 -4.41 -33.84
CA LEU A 84 14.45 -5.87 -34.00
C LEU A 84 15.83 -6.33 -34.53
N GLN A 85 16.40 -5.60 -35.51
CA GLN A 85 17.74 -5.90 -36.04
C GLN A 85 18.85 -5.68 -35.01
N GLU A 86 18.72 -4.67 -34.17
CA GLU A 86 19.65 -4.40 -33.06
C GLU A 86 19.55 -5.50 -32.01
N GLU A 87 18.34 -5.92 -31.61
CA GLU A 87 18.12 -7.01 -30.66
C GLU A 87 18.64 -8.38 -31.16
N GLN A 88 18.58 -8.61 -32.48
CA GLN A 88 19.24 -9.78 -33.08
C GLN A 88 20.75 -9.75 -32.90
N ASN A 89 21.37 -8.55 -32.93
CA ASN A 89 22.81 -8.39 -32.68
C ASN A 89 23.13 -8.60 -31.20
N HIS A 90 22.33 -8.02 -30.30
CA HIS A 90 22.46 -8.22 -28.84
C HIS A 90 22.41 -9.72 -28.49
N THR A 91 21.39 -10.43 -29.01
CA THR A 91 21.26 -11.88 -28.84
C THR A 91 22.52 -12.63 -29.29
N ARG A 92 23.03 -12.32 -30.51
CA ARG A 92 24.25 -12.97 -31.05
C ARG A 92 25.48 -12.68 -30.20
N TRP A 93 25.66 -11.43 -29.74
CA TRP A 93 26.81 -11.06 -28.90
C TRP A 93 26.79 -11.79 -27.56
N TYR A 94 25.64 -11.86 -26.91
CA TYR A 94 25.48 -12.61 -25.68
C TYR A 94 25.71 -14.12 -25.88
N MET A 95 25.11 -14.71 -26.92
CA MET A 95 25.30 -16.13 -27.24
C MET A 95 26.76 -16.48 -27.56
N GLN A 96 27.47 -15.63 -28.30
CA GLN A 96 28.87 -15.83 -28.58
C GLN A 96 29.71 -15.71 -27.30
N ARG A 97 29.45 -14.69 -26.49
CA ARG A 97 30.25 -14.44 -25.28
C ARG A 97 30.03 -15.52 -24.21
N MET A 98 28.80 -15.95 -23.99
CA MET A 98 28.53 -17.02 -23.03
C MET A 98 29.17 -18.37 -23.47
N LYS A 99 29.24 -18.63 -24.78
CA LYS A 99 29.95 -19.82 -25.31
C LYS A 99 31.46 -19.74 -25.01
N GLU A 100 32.06 -18.56 -25.08
CA GLU A 100 33.46 -18.34 -24.64
C GLU A 100 33.64 -18.60 -23.14
N CYS A 101 32.57 -18.46 -22.33
CA CYS A 101 32.54 -18.78 -20.90
C CYS A 101 32.03 -20.21 -20.61
N GLY A 102 31.94 -21.10 -21.60
CA GLY A 102 31.69 -22.54 -21.43
C GLY A 102 30.22 -22.97 -21.44
N ILE A 103 29.24 -22.09 -21.65
CA ILE A 103 27.80 -22.43 -21.73
C ILE A 103 27.26 -22.09 -23.12
N THR A 104 26.49 -23.01 -23.70
CA THR A 104 25.80 -22.79 -24.99
C THR A 104 24.33 -22.42 -24.73
N PHE A 105 23.76 -21.58 -25.61
CA PHE A 105 22.34 -21.26 -25.51
C PHE A 105 21.47 -22.49 -25.74
N GLY A 106 20.64 -22.83 -24.75
CA GLY A 106 19.86 -24.06 -24.71
C GLY A 106 20.34 -25.10 -23.71
N ASP A 107 21.59 -25.00 -23.21
CA ASP A 107 22.08 -25.84 -22.11
C ASP A 107 21.28 -25.62 -20.81
N ILE A 108 20.67 -24.47 -20.70
CA ILE A 108 19.82 -24.09 -19.56
C ILE A 108 18.41 -23.79 -20.08
N GLN A 109 17.41 -24.20 -19.31
CA GLN A 109 16.02 -23.93 -19.67
C GLN A 109 15.74 -22.44 -19.75
N VAL A 110 15.05 -22.00 -20.79
CA VAL A 110 14.64 -20.62 -21.03
C VAL A 110 13.21 -20.37 -20.58
N SER A 111 12.96 -19.19 -20.01
CA SER A 111 11.66 -18.78 -19.49
C SER A 111 10.83 -18.06 -20.56
N PRO A 112 9.52 -18.33 -20.70
CA PRO A 112 8.62 -17.58 -21.56
C PRO A 112 8.08 -16.30 -20.94
N MET A 113 8.56 -15.86 -19.80
CA MET A 113 7.94 -14.85 -18.93
C MET A 113 7.56 -13.55 -19.68
N ILE A 114 8.44 -13.01 -20.53
CA ILE A 114 8.17 -11.79 -21.28
C ILE A 114 7.10 -12.03 -22.35
N TRP A 115 7.20 -13.16 -23.06
CA TRP A 115 6.20 -13.55 -24.06
C TRP A 115 4.80 -13.63 -23.47
N GLU A 116 4.63 -14.29 -22.33
CA GLU A 116 3.35 -14.49 -21.66
C GLU A 116 2.65 -13.18 -21.24
N HIS A 117 3.42 -12.11 -21.09
CA HIS A 117 2.89 -10.83 -20.65
C HIS A 117 2.65 -9.82 -21.76
N ILE A 118 3.14 -10.11 -22.97
CA ILE A 118 3.10 -9.16 -24.10
C ILE A 118 2.40 -9.73 -25.33
N ALA A 119 2.51 -11.03 -25.59
CA ALA A 119 2.02 -11.64 -26.83
C ALA A 119 0.51 -11.47 -27.08
N ASP A 120 -0.28 -11.24 -26.04
CA ASP A 120 -1.71 -10.92 -26.08
C ASP A 120 -2.03 -9.45 -26.48
N MET A 121 -0.99 -8.65 -26.80
CA MET A 121 -1.18 -7.26 -27.19
C MET A 121 -2.25 -7.09 -28.28
N GLU A 122 -3.17 -6.14 -28.10
CA GLU A 122 -4.29 -5.87 -29.02
C GLU A 122 -4.08 -4.61 -29.85
N SER A 123 -3.11 -3.75 -29.46
CA SER A 123 -2.81 -2.50 -30.14
C SER A 123 -1.30 -2.23 -30.20
N PRO A 124 -0.83 -1.39 -31.15
CA PRO A 124 0.56 -0.91 -31.16
C PRO A 124 0.94 -0.20 -29.86
N LEU A 125 -0.04 0.42 -29.18
CA LEU A 125 0.19 1.11 -27.91
C LEU A 125 0.43 0.13 -26.75
N ASP A 126 -0.17 -1.08 -26.80
CA ASP A 126 0.12 -2.14 -25.81
C ASP A 126 1.56 -2.66 -25.98
N TYR A 127 2.01 -2.85 -27.22
CA TYR A 127 3.40 -3.19 -27.53
C TYR A 127 4.37 -2.16 -26.92
N VAL A 128 4.16 -0.87 -27.24
CA VAL A 128 4.99 0.23 -26.76
C VAL A 128 5.01 0.28 -25.22
N SER A 129 3.84 0.17 -24.61
CA SER A 129 3.72 0.31 -23.15
C SER A 129 4.33 -0.88 -22.38
N ARG A 130 4.19 -2.09 -22.92
CA ARG A 130 4.60 -3.30 -22.23
C ARG A 130 6.03 -3.72 -22.57
N LEU A 131 6.46 -3.64 -23.83
CA LEU A 131 7.83 -3.98 -24.21
C LEU A 131 8.75 -2.77 -24.01
N SER A 132 8.60 -1.71 -24.83
CA SER A 132 9.58 -0.61 -24.84
C SER A 132 9.63 0.17 -23.52
N LEU A 133 8.48 0.48 -22.91
CA LEU A 133 8.42 1.30 -21.69
C LEU A 133 8.34 0.51 -20.39
N ALA A 134 8.35 -0.84 -20.44
CA ALA A 134 8.47 -1.66 -19.24
C ALA A 134 9.71 -2.56 -19.28
N PHE A 135 9.79 -3.53 -20.18
CA PHE A 135 10.90 -4.48 -20.16
C PHE A 135 12.23 -3.88 -20.67
N GLU A 136 12.25 -3.19 -21.81
CA GLU A 136 13.45 -2.51 -22.32
C GLU A 136 13.88 -1.37 -21.40
N GLN A 137 12.93 -0.65 -20.78
CA GLN A 137 13.27 0.38 -19.80
C GLN A 137 14.01 -0.19 -18.57
N ALA A 138 13.74 -1.44 -18.16
CA ALA A 138 14.47 -2.08 -17.08
C ALA A 138 15.94 -2.39 -17.46
N ASN A 139 16.22 -2.60 -18.75
CA ASN A 139 17.58 -2.83 -19.24
C ASN A 139 18.47 -1.59 -19.06
N LEU A 140 17.90 -0.37 -18.97
CA LEU A 140 18.67 0.82 -18.62
C LEU A 140 19.35 0.70 -17.24
N ASP A 141 18.74 -0.04 -16.31
CA ASP A 141 19.34 -0.32 -15.01
C ASP A 141 20.30 -1.52 -15.09
N TYR A 142 19.83 -2.63 -15.67
CA TYR A 142 20.61 -3.89 -15.75
C TYR A 142 21.88 -3.76 -16.57
N ALA A 143 21.78 -3.29 -17.81
CA ALA A 143 22.92 -3.21 -18.72
C ALA A 143 23.99 -2.27 -18.17
N LYS A 144 23.59 -1.12 -17.61
CA LYS A 144 24.54 -0.18 -16.99
C LYS A 144 25.24 -0.76 -15.77
N HIS A 145 24.48 -1.37 -14.87
CA HIS A 145 25.01 -1.95 -13.62
C HIS A 145 25.96 -3.12 -13.90
N TYR A 146 25.51 -4.09 -14.71
CA TYR A 146 26.32 -5.28 -14.98
C TYR A 146 27.52 -4.99 -15.90
N SER A 147 27.45 -3.99 -16.78
CA SER A 147 28.64 -3.50 -17.49
C SER A 147 29.73 -3.06 -16.51
N GLN A 148 29.36 -2.31 -15.46
CA GLN A 148 30.31 -1.85 -14.45
C GLN A 148 30.85 -3.02 -13.60
N LEU A 149 29.98 -3.92 -13.12
CA LEU A 149 30.39 -5.06 -12.31
C LEU A 149 31.33 -6.03 -13.07
N LEU A 150 31.02 -6.33 -14.32
CA LEU A 150 31.86 -7.19 -15.17
C LEU A 150 33.22 -6.54 -15.46
N GLY A 151 33.25 -5.21 -15.66
CA GLY A 151 34.49 -4.46 -15.78
C GLY A 151 35.34 -4.54 -14.51
N GLN A 152 34.75 -4.44 -13.33
CA GLN A 152 35.42 -4.58 -12.03
C GLN A 152 35.91 -6.02 -11.81
N ALA A 153 35.16 -7.03 -12.26
CA ALA A 153 35.58 -8.43 -12.23
C ALA A 153 36.63 -8.81 -13.32
N GLY A 154 37.11 -7.83 -14.09
CA GLY A 154 38.12 -8.04 -15.13
C GLY A 154 37.60 -8.53 -16.49
N ASP A 155 36.28 -8.78 -16.62
CA ASP A 155 35.68 -9.18 -17.89
C ASP A 155 35.31 -7.96 -18.77
N THR A 156 36.35 -7.37 -19.33
CA THR A 156 36.22 -6.18 -20.19
C THR A 156 35.45 -6.46 -21.51
N LYS A 157 35.42 -7.73 -21.98
CA LYS A 157 34.67 -8.10 -23.20
C LYS A 157 33.17 -8.03 -22.93
N SER A 158 32.70 -8.71 -21.89
CA SER A 158 31.28 -8.68 -21.49
C SER A 158 30.84 -7.28 -21.09
N ALA A 159 31.70 -6.53 -20.37
CA ALA A 159 31.43 -5.15 -20.00
C ALA A 159 31.15 -4.25 -21.22
N LYS A 160 31.96 -4.38 -22.30
CA LYS A 160 31.77 -3.61 -23.54
C LYS A 160 30.47 -3.98 -24.27
N ILE A 161 30.08 -5.26 -24.27
CA ILE A 161 28.81 -5.70 -24.86
C ILE A 161 27.65 -5.03 -24.14
N LEU A 162 27.60 -5.13 -22.81
CA LEU A 162 26.51 -4.51 -22.03
C LEU A 162 26.50 -2.98 -22.09
N ASP A 163 27.64 -2.34 -22.18
CA ASP A 163 27.70 -0.87 -22.38
C ASP A 163 27.13 -0.48 -23.75
N LYS A 164 27.42 -1.27 -24.81
CA LYS A 164 26.81 -1.03 -26.13
C LYS A 164 25.29 -1.23 -26.09
N VAL A 165 24.82 -2.34 -25.51
CA VAL A 165 23.39 -2.61 -25.31
C VAL A 165 22.72 -1.48 -24.54
N TYR A 166 23.33 -1.01 -23.44
CA TYR A 166 22.80 0.13 -22.67
C TYR A 166 22.54 1.39 -23.55
N HIS A 167 23.43 1.68 -24.48
CA HIS A 167 23.28 2.84 -25.36
C HIS A 167 22.16 2.63 -26.39
N ASP A 168 22.01 1.43 -26.91
CA ASP A 168 20.93 1.10 -27.85
C ASP A 168 19.58 1.11 -27.14
N GLU A 169 19.49 0.62 -25.90
CA GLU A 169 18.27 0.66 -25.07
C GLU A 169 17.74 2.07 -24.80
N ILE A 170 18.63 3.06 -24.68
CA ILE A 170 18.20 4.47 -24.60
C ILE A 170 17.37 4.88 -25.83
N ALA A 171 17.79 4.43 -27.03
CA ALA A 171 17.07 4.73 -28.26
C ALA A 171 15.76 3.93 -28.39
N HIS A 172 15.74 2.66 -27.93
CA HIS A 172 14.56 1.80 -27.93
C HIS A 172 13.45 2.37 -27.03
N VAL A 173 13.80 2.74 -25.79
CA VAL A 173 12.89 3.41 -24.86
C VAL A 173 12.42 4.75 -25.43
N GLY A 174 13.31 5.53 -26.01
CA GLY A 174 12.98 6.82 -26.66
C GLY A 174 12.00 6.66 -27.84
N HIS A 175 12.17 5.62 -28.65
CA HIS A 175 11.22 5.27 -29.71
C HIS A 175 9.84 4.92 -29.13
N GLY A 176 9.79 4.09 -28.10
CA GLY A 176 8.55 3.76 -27.38
C GLY A 176 7.86 5.01 -26.82
N LEU A 177 8.59 5.88 -26.15
CA LEU A 177 8.06 7.11 -25.58
C LEU A 177 7.49 8.08 -26.65
N LYS A 178 8.17 8.20 -27.80
CA LYS A 178 7.69 8.99 -28.93
C LYS A 178 6.29 8.55 -29.37
N TRP A 179 6.07 7.23 -29.47
CA TRP A 179 4.79 6.69 -29.92
C TRP A 179 3.74 6.69 -28.82
N LEU A 180 4.08 6.51 -27.56
CA LEU A 180 3.18 6.74 -26.43
C LEU A 180 2.62 8.16 -26.49
N ARG A 181 3.49 9.18 -26.62
CA ARG A 181 3.10 10.60 -26.71
C ARG A 181 2.22 10.91 -27.91
N ARG A 182 2.43 10.22 -29.03
CA ARG A 182 1.62 10.39 -30.23
C ARG A 182 0.21 9.82 -30.13
N TRP A 183 0.05 8.75 -29.35
CA TRP A 183 -1.21 8.00 -29.27
C TRP A 183 -1.96 8.18 -27.96
N LYS A 184 -1.37 8.79 -26.94
CA LYS A 184 -2.07 9.13 -25.71
C LYS A 184 -3.08 10.25 -25.91
N GLU A 185 -4.04 10.39 -25.00
CA GLU A 185 -4.94 11.52 -24.97
C GLU A 185 -4.18 12.80 -24.60
N ASN A 186 -4.52 13.94 -25.24
CA ASN A 186 -3.77 15.19 -25.09
C ASN A 186 -3.70 15.72 -23.66
N ALA A 187 -4.70 15.43 -22.83
CA ALA A 187 -4.76 15.87 -21.43
C ALA A 187 -4.04 14.94 -20.43
N GLN A 188 -3.56 13.77 -20.87
CA GLN A 188 -2.88 12.82 -19.98
C GLN A 188 -1.39 13.11 -19.85
N SER A 189 -0.83 12.95 -18.64
CA SER A 189 0.62 12.87 -18.45
C SER A 189 1.19 11.60 -19.12
N ASP A 190 2.49 11.58 -19.41
CA ASP A 190 3.14 10.39 -19.96
C ASP A 190 3.06 9.21 -18.98
N TRP A 191 3.17 9.51 -17.68
CA TRP A 191 3.03 8.53 -16.62
C TRP A 191 1.64 7.88 -16.59
N ASP A 192 0.57 8.69 -16.57
CA ASP A 192 -0.80 8.18 -16.50
C ASP A 192 -1.18 7.40 -17.75
N ALA A 193 -0.77 7.88 -18.93
CA ALA A 193 -1.04 7.23 -20.20
C ALA A 193 -0.37 5.84 -20.26
N TRP A 194 0.85 5.72 -19.76
CA TRP A 194 1.58 4.46 -19.71
C TRP A 194 1.09 3.54 -18.61
N HIS A 195 0.97 4.04 -17.36
CA HIS A 195 0.61 3.24 -16.20
C HIS A 195 -0.75 2.55 -16.36
N LYS A 196 -1.73 3.26 -16.90
CA LYS A 196 -3.08 2.71 -17.16
C LYS A 196 -3.11 1.57 -18.19
N ARG A 197 -2.05 1.42 -18.99
CA ARG A 197 -1.92 0.36 -20.01
C ARG A 197 -1.23 -0.91 -19.50
N LEU A 198 -0.67 -0.86 -18.32
CA LEU A 198 -0.07 -2.03 -17.69
C LEU A 198 -1.16 -2.83 -16.98
N HIS A 199 -1.41 -4.05 -17.47
CA HIS A 199 -2.36 -4.98 -16.87
C HIS A 199 -1.62 -6.03 -16.06
N ILE A 200 -2.18 -6.43 -14.93
CA ILE A 200 -1.60 -7.47 -14.08
C ILE A 200 -1.36 -8.73 -14.88
N PRO A 201 -0.18 -9.34 -14.71
CA PRO A 201 0.81 -9.11 -13.66
C PRO A 201 1.85 -8.02 -13.97
N LEU A 202 1.72 -7.25 -15.05
CA LEU A 202 2.61 -6.14 -15.32
C LEU A 202 2.25 -4.92 -14.45
N SER A 203 3.25 -4.35 -13.82
CA SER A 203 3.17 -3.11 -13.06
C SER A 203 4.38 -2.23 -13.38
N PRO A 204 4.41 -0.95 -12.99
CA PRO A 204 5.59 -0.08 -13.15
C PRO A 204 6.89 -0.67 -12.60
N MET A 205 6.82 -1.58 -11.63
CA MET A 205 8.03 -2.30 -11.15
C MET A 205 8.77 -3.07 -12.24
N ARG A 206 8.10 -3.44 -13.33
CA ARG A 206 8.77 -4.12 -14.46
C ARG A 206 9.68 -3.21 -15.26
N ALA A 207 9.45 -1.90 -15.21
CA ALA A 207 10.31 -0.90 -15.82
C ALA A 207 11.53 -0.54 -14.92
N LYS A 208 11.64 -1.17 -13.75
CA LYS A 208 12.81 -1.06 -12.86
C LYS A 208 13.58 -2.38 -12.87
N GLY A 209 14.88 -2.32 -13.08
CA GLY A 209 15.79 -3.41 -12.82
C GLY A 209 15.91 -3.71 -11.33
N MET A 210 16.54 -4.83 -10.97
CA MET A 210 16.97 -5.12 -9.59
C MET A 210 18.32 -4.45 -9.26
N ALA A 211 18.87 -3.69 -10.19
CA ALA A 211 20.08 -2.89 -10.11
C ALA A 211 19.75 -1.48 -9.58
N PRO A 212 20.76 -0.66 -9.27
CA PRO A 212 20.56 0.74 -8.94
C PRO A 212 19.75 1.47 -10.02
N PHE A 213 18.77 2.27 -9.59
CA PHE A 213 17.88 2.98 -10.51
C PHE A 213 18.61 4.06 -11.30
N ASN A 214 18.70 3.90 -12.62
CA ASN A 214 19.43 4.79 -13.52
C ASN A 214 18.54 5.92 -14.06
N GLU A 215 18.51 7.05 -13.33
CA GLU A 215 17.78 8.24 -13.77
C GLU A 215 18.35 8.87 -15.03
N GLU A 216 19.69 8.88 -15.16
CA GLU A 216 20.36 9.50 -16.30
C GLU A 216 20.00 8.82 -17.64
N GLY A 217 19.98 7.47 -17.65
CA GLY A 217 19.55 6.72 -18.83
C GLY A 217 18.12 7.07 -19.27
N ARG A 218 17.23 7.21 -18.29
CA ARG A 218 15.84 7.60 -18.52
C ARG A 218 15.70 9.03 -19.06
N ARG A 219 16.47 9.98 -18.51
CA ARG A 219 16.54 11.35 -19.07
C ARG A 219 17.04 11.37 -20.50
N LYS A 220 18.09 10.59 -20.81
CA LYS A 220 18.62 10.45 -22.18
C LYS A 220 17.61 9.85 -23.14
N ALA A 221 16.78 8.92 -22.69
CA ALA A 221 15.66 8.37 -23.46
C ALA A 221 14.49 9.37 -23.64
N GLY A 222 14.52 10.52 -22.99
CA GLY A 222 13.53 11.60 -23.12
C GLY A 222 12.37 11.54 -22.13
N LEU A 223 12.43 10.66 -21.11
CA LEU A 223 11.44 10.63 -20.03
C LEU A 223 11.55 11.92 -19.20
N ASN A 224 10.41 12.51 -18.84
CA ASN A 224 10.37 13.72 -18.03
C ASN A 224 10.58 13.41 -16.53
N GLU A 225 10.90 14.45 -15.75
CA GLU A 225 11.20 14.29 -14.32
C GLU A 225 10.01 13.74 -13.51
N GLU A 226 8.78 14.07 -13.90
CA GLU A 226 7.55 13.56 -13.28
C GLU A 226 7.48 12.02 -13.43
N PHE A 227 7.68 11.52 -14.66
CA PHE A 227 7.69 10.07 -14.93
C PHE A 227 8.80 9.36 -14.15
N ILE A 228 10.03 9.91 -14.21
CA ILE A 228 11.20 9.33 -13.53
C ILE A 228 10.97 9.29 -12.02
N ALA A 229 10.52 10.39 -11.41
CA ALA A 229 10.24 10.47 -9.99
C ALA A 229 9.10 9.53 -9.56
N SER A 230 8.03 9.43 -10.36
CA SER A 230 6.91 8.51 -10.09
C SER A 230 7.36 7.06 -10.16
N LEU A 231 8.14 6.70 -11.18
CA LEU A 231 8.69 5.36 -11.32
C LEU A 231 9.67 5.03 -10.19
N LYS A 232 10.57 5.95 -9.81
CA LYS A 232 11.54 5.76 -8.73
C LYS A 232 10.84 5.44 -7.41
N ARG A 233 9.79 6.21 -7.07
CA ARG A 233 8.98 6.04 -5.85
C ARG A 233 8.06 4.82 -5.87
N TYR A 234 7.70 4.33 -7.06
CA TYR A 234 6.78 3.20 -7.18
C TYR A 234 7.33 1.96 -6.48
N GLN A 235 6.61 1.47 -5.49
CA GLN A 235 6.97 0.25 -4.75
C GLN A 235 5.78 -0.70 -4.76
N SER A 236 5.96 -1.88 -5.34
CA SER A 236 4.92 -2.89 -5.38
C SER A 236 5.47 -4.30 -5.22
N SER A 237 4.62 -5.22 -4.78
CA SER A 237 4.93 -6.65 -4.84
C SER A 237 4.70 -7.15 -6.28
N ARG A 238 5.76 -7.59 -6.96
CA ARG A 238 5.67 -8.08 -8.33
C ARG A 238 4.75 -9.30 -8.43
N GLY A 239 3.75 -9.23 -9.30
CA GLY A 239 3.01 -10.41 -9.76
C GLY A 239 1.82 -10.86 -8.93
N ARG A 240 1.33 -10.07 -7.95
CA ARG A 240 0.04 -10.33 -7.30
C ARG A 240 -1.12 -9.59 -7.98
N SER A 241 -2.33 -10.13 -7.83
CA SER A 241 -3.56 -9.39 -8.18
C SER A 241 -3.76 -8.21 -7.21
N PRO A 242 -4.28 -7.04 -7.65
CA PRO A 242 -4.55 -5.92 -6.75
C PRO A 242 -5.62 -6.29 -5.75
N ASP A 243 -5.42 -5.87 -4.51
CA ASP A 243 -6.50 -5.85 -3.54
C ASP A 243 -7.37 -4.61 -3.75
N ILE A 244 -8.64 -4.68 -3.40
CA ILE A 244 -9.52 -3.52 -3.38
C ILE A 244 -9.62 -3.02 -1.94
N CYS A 245 -9.22 -1.76 -1.72
CA CYS A 245 -9.31 -1.08 -0.43
C CYS A 245 -10.39 0.00 -0.49
N PHE A 246 -11.20 0.14 0.57
CA PHE A 246 -12.17 1.24 0.69
C PHE A 246 -12.48 1.55 2.15
N PHE A 247 -12.93 2.78 2.39
CA PHE A 247 -13.23 3.31 3.72
C PHE A 247 -14.71 3.13 4.05
N ASN A 248 -15.05 2.24 4.99
CA ASN A 248 -16.41 1.99 5.49
C ASN A 248 -16.48 2.24 7.02
N PRO A 249 -16.46 3.51 7.46
CA PRO A 249 -16.35 3.86 8.88
C PRO A 249 -17.62 3.59 9.71
N PHE A 250 -18.66 3.08 9.09
CA PHE A 250 -19.96 2.78 9.73
C PHE A 250 -20.27 1.28 9.74
N ALA A 251 -19.23 0.45 9.55
CA ALA A 251 -19.41 -1.01 9.45
C ALA A 251 -20.11 -1.64 10.67
N GLU A 252 -19.91 -1.09 11.87
CA GLU A 252 -20.56 -1.53 13.11
C GLU A 252 -22.07 -1.36 13.03
N VAL A 253 -22.53 -0.18 12.61
CA VAL A 253 -23.96 0.13 12.48
C VAL A 253 -24.58 -0.63 11.31
N GLU A 254 -23.88 -0.66 10.16
CA GLU A 254 -24.34 -1.39 8.95
C GLU A 254 -24.46 -2.90 9.18
N GLN A 255 -23.64 -3.44 10.10
CA GLN A 255 -23.71 -4.84 10.48
C GLN A 255 -24.88 -5.13 11.42
N SER A 256 -25.14 -4.26 12.40
CA SER A 256 -26.21 -4.43 13.39
C SER A 256 -27.59 -4.11 12.81
N ASP A 257 -27.67 -3.16 11.88
CA ASP A 257 -28.90 -2.78 11.18
C ASP A 257 -28.65 -2.71 9.66
N PRO A 258 -28.89 -3.80 8.93
CA PRO A 258 -28.76 -3.82 7.47
C PRO A 258 -29.73 -2.86 6.72
N SER A 259 -30.75 -2.35 7.40
CA SER A 259 -31.69 -1.36 6.84
C SER A 259 -31.23 0.09 7.05
N TRP A 260 -30.15 0.29 7.81
CA TRP A 260 -29.65 1.63 8.11
C TRP A 260 -29.18 2.34 6.84
N ASN A 261 -29.72 3.53 6.64
CA ASN A 261 -29.29 4.41 5.56
C ASN A 261 -28.37 5.49 6.09
N CYS A 262 -27.18 5.59 5.51
CA CYS A 262 -26.21 6.59 5.93
C CYS A 262 -26.73 8.01 5.73
N PRO A 263 -26.89 8.82 6.78
CA PRO A 263 -27.29 10.23 6.65
C PRO A 263 -26.30 10.99 5.76
N LYS A 264 -26.80 11.86 4.86
CA LYS A 264 -26.01 12.60 3.89
C LYS A 264 -24.78 13.31 4.52
N LYS A 265 -24.96 13.93 5.71
CA LYS A 265 -23.86 14.59 6.42
C LYS A 265 -22.75 13.62 6.84
N LEU A 266 -23.09 12.39 7.20
CA LEU A 266 -22.14 11.37 7.59
C LEU A 266 -21.39 10.79 6.38
N ASP A 267 -22.11 10.58 5.28
CA ASP A 267 -21.50 10.14 4.03
C ASP A 267 -20.53 11.19 3.49
N GLN A 268 -20.89 12.48 3.59
CA GLN A 268 -19.99 13.58 3.27
C GLN A 268 -18.74 13.58 4.17
N LEU A 269 -18.89 13.41 5.49
CA LEU A 269 -17.75 13.33 6.40
C LEU A 269 -16.87 12.09 6.10
N ALA A 270 -17.46 10.95 5.76
CA ALA A 270 -16.70 9.79 5.34
C ALA A 270 -15.91 10.08 4.06
N ALA A 271 -16.53 10.73 3.07
CA ALA A 271 -15.85 11.14 1.84
C ALA A 271 -14.71 12.14 2.08
N ASP A 272 -14.85 13.02 3.08
CA ASP A 272 -13.78 13.95 3.49
C ASP A 272 -12.58 13.23 4.13
N LEU A 273 -12.82 12.15 4.88
CA LEU A 273 -11.78 11.40 5.60
C LEU A 273 -11.10 10.29 4.76
N GLU A 274 -11.75 9.80 3.70
CA GLU A 274 -11.24 8.73 2.83
C GLU A 274 -9.81 8.92 2.33
N PRO A 275 -9.37 10.13 1.92
CA PRO A 275 -8.02 10.32 1.39
C PRO A 275 -6.93 9.93 2.39
N ALA A 276 -7.14 10.16 3.69
CA ALA A 276 -6.19 9.74 4.73
C ALA A 276 -6.01 8.21 4.77
N PHE A 277 -7.11 7.46 4.68
CA PHE A 277 -7.07 6.01 4.58
C PHE A 277 -6.43 5.55 3.25
N ALA A 278 -6.80 6.16 2.14
CA ALA A 278 -6.31 5.82 0.81
C ALA A 278 -4.79 6.00 0.67
N LEU A 279 -4.22 6.99 1.37
CA LEU A 279 -2.77 7.23 1.40
C LEU A 279 -2.02 6.31 2.37
N ALA A 280 -2.69 5.78 3.39
CA ALA A 280 -2.08 5.00 4.46
C ALA A 280 -2.16 3.48 4.24
N ALA A 281 -3.34 2.97 3.89
CA ALA A 281 -3.67 1.55 3.94
C ALA A 281 -3.22 0.73 2.73
N PRO A 282 -3.47 1.15 1.47
CA PRO A 282 -3.10 0.37 0.30
C PRO A 282 -1.62 0.48 -0.03
N THR A 283 -1.13 -0.49 -0.79
CA THR A 283 0.14 -0.38 -1.52
C THR A 283 -0.11 0.22 -2.90
N GLN A 284 0.93 0.60 -3.63
CA GLN A 284 0.79 1.16 -4.98
C GLN A 284 0.22 0.16 -6.01
N ASP A 285 0.20 -1.14 -5.69
CA ASP A 285 -0.40 -2.19 -6.52
C ASP A 285 -1.89 -2.37 -6.29
N ASP A 286 -2.44 -1.78 -5.25
CA ASP A 286 -3.84 -1.96 -4.88
C ASP A 286 -4.72 -0.96 -5.64
N ILE A 287 -6.02 -1.20 -5.59
CA ILE A 287 -7.04 -0.27 -6.05
C ILE A 287 -7.72 0.30 -4.81
N VAL A 288 -7.74 1.63 -4.70
CA VAL A 288 -8.54 2.29 -3.66
C VAL A 288 -9.84 2.83 -4.26
N LEU A 289 -10.94 2.53 -3.62
CA LEU A 289 -12.24 3.04 -4.04
C LEU A 289 -12.66 4.18 -3.13
N LEU A 290 -12.97 5.32 -3.74
CA LEU A 290 -13.40 6.54 -3.09
C LEU A 290 -14.85 6.86 -3.44
N ARG A 291 -15.54 7.58 -2.57
CA ARG A 291 -16.89 8.10 -2.84
C ARG A 291 -16.90 9.21 -3.88
N ARG A 292 -15.79 9.95 -3.97
CA ARG A 292 -15.59 11.02 -4.95
C ARG A 292 -14.14 11.04 -5.43
N PRO A 293 -13.88 11.54 -6.66
CA PRO A 293 -12.51 11.65 -7.17
C PRO A 293 -11.72 12.71 -6.39
N VAL A 294 -10.41 12.52 -6.34
CA VAL A 294 -9.45 13.55 -5.86
C VAL A 294 -8.97 14.32 -7.08
N SER A 295 -8.89 15.64 -6.98
CA SER A 295 -8.42 16.50 -8.08
C SER A 295 -6.96 16.21 -8.45
N ASP A 296 -6.62 16.33 -9.72
CA ASP A 296 -5.24 16.11 -10.20
C ASP A 296 -4.28 17.12 -9.55
N GLN A 297 -4.72 18.36 -9.36
CA GLN A 297 -3.93 19.40 -8.68
C GLN A 297 -3.55 18.97 -7.25
N HIS A 298 -4.50 18.43 -6.48
CA HIS A 298 -4.23 17.96 -5.12
C HIS A 298 -3.36 16.71 -5.09
N ARG A 299 -3.56 15.80 -6.03
CA ARG A 299 -2.68 14.62 -6.21
C ARG A 299 -1.23 15.02 -6.49
N ASP A 300 -1.02 16.03 -7.34
CA ASP A 300 0.31 16.57 -7.65
C ASP A 300 0.96 17.24 -6.43
N GLN A 301 0.17 17.97 -5.63
CA GLN A 301 0.65 18.55 -4.37
C GLN A 301 1.12 17.46 -3.40
N LEU A 302 0.31 16.42 -3.17
CA LEU A 302 0.67 15.30 -2.29
C LEU A 302 1.90 14.54 -2.80
N ALA A 303 2.02 14.37 -4.11
CA ALA A 303 3.17 13.68 -4.72
C ALA A 303 4.50 14.40 -4.43
N ARG A 304 4.51 15.73 -4.29
CA ARG A 304 5.71 16.51 -3.89
C ARG A 304 6.20 16.13 -2.49
N PHE A 305 5.30 15.65 -1.63
CA PHE A 305 5.62 15.15 -0.29
C PHE A 305 5.86 13.62 -0.26
N GLY A 306 5.91 12.96 -1.42
CA GLY A 306 6.06 11.50 -1.49
C GLY A 306 4.79 10.72 -1.15
N LEU A 307 3.64 11.40 -1.03
CA LEU A 307 2.34 10.79 -0.82
C LEU A 307 1.64 10.62 -2.18
N THR A 308 1.56 9.38 -2.63
CA THR A 308 0.90 9.03 -3.90
C THR A 308 -0.26 8.09 -3.65
N PHE A 309 -1.39 8.35 -4.30
CA PHE A 309 -2.48 7.38 -4.33
C PHE A 309 -2.10 6.19 -5.22
N PRO A 310 -2.54 4.97 -4.88
CA PRO A 310 -2.55 3.86 -5.82
C PRO A 310 -3.55 4.14 -6.95
N GLU A 311 -3.90 3.12 -7.73
CA GLU A 311 -5.01 3.24 -8.67
C GLU A 311 -6.30 3.62 -7.95
N VAL A 312 -6.95 4.71 -8.37
CA VAL A 312 -8.20 5.21 -7.77
C VAL A 312 -9.38 4.84 -8.66
N GLY A 313 -10.40 4.20 -8.10
CA GLY A 313 -11.72 4.00 -8.70
C GLY A 313 -12.83 4.61 -7.84
N LEU A 314 -14.06 4.64 -8.34
CA LEU A 314 -15.22 5.05 -7.56
C LEU A 314 -15.84 3.85 -6.82
N LEU A 315 -16.30 4.08 -5.60
CA LEU A 315 -16.94 3.03 -4.78
C LEU A 315 -18.18 2.44 -5.48
N SER A 316 -18.89 3.27 -6.25
CA SER A 316 -20.02 2.84 -7.09
C SER A 316 -19.64 1.85 -8.19
N GLU A 317 -18.37 1.83 -8.63
CA GLU A 317 -17.85 1.02 -9.73
C GLU A 317 -17.33 -0.35 -9.29
N ILE A 318 -17.36 -0.68 -8.00
CA ILE A 318 -16.80 -1.94 -7.45
C ILE A 318 -17.28 -3.19 -8.20
N LYS A 319 -18.56 -3.23 -8.59
CA LYS A 319 -19.14 -4.37 -9.33
C LYS A 319 -18.55 -4.49 -10.74
N GLN A 320 -18.30 -3.36 -11.41
CA GLN A 320 -17.74 -3.31 -12.74
C GLN A 320 -16.26 -3.70 -12.70
N ILE A 321 -15.49 -3.16 -11.76
CA ILE A 321 -14.07 -3.49 -11.57
C ILE A 321 -13.89 -5.00 -11.36
N LYS A 322 -14.72 -5.63 -10.50
CA LYS A 322 -14.70 -7.07 -10.27
C LYS A 322 -15.00 -7.92 -11.51
N LYS A 323 -15.81 -7.41 -12.45
CA LYS A 323 -16.14 -8.12 -13.69
C LYS A 323 -15.03 -8.02 -14.74
N THR A 324 -14.32 -6.91 -14.77
CA THR A 324 -13.35 -6.58 -15.83
C THR A 324 -11.92 -6.93 -15.50
N ARG A 325 -11.62 -7.22 -14.22
CA ARG A 325 -10.24 -7.46 -13.75
C ARG A 325 -10.17 -8.61 -12.75
N LYS A 326 -9.06 -9.35 -12.79
CA LYS A 326 -8.72 -10.30 -11.73
C LYS A 326 -8.30 -9.51 -10.49
N ILE A 327 -9.03 -9.68 -9.40
CA ILE A 327 -8.84 -9.02 -8.12
C ILE A 327 -8.29 -10.04 -7.10
N GLY A 328 -7.43 -9.59 -6.20
CA GLY A 328 -7.00 -10.32 -5.01
C GLY A 328 -8.07 -10.31 -3.92
N SER A 329 -7.76 -9.77 -2.78
CA SER A 329 -8.69 -9.67 -1.65
C SER A 329 -9.44 -8.33 -1.66
N ILE A 330 -10.56 -8.30 -0.94
CA ILE A 330 -11.25 -7.04 -0.58
C ILE A 330 -10.83 -6.68 0.83
N ARG A 331 -10.25 -5.51 0.99
CA ARG A 331 -9.69 -5.00 2.23
C ARG A 331 -10.36 -3.68 2.63
N PRO A 332 -11.55 -3.74 3.22
CA PRO A 332 -12.24 -2.54 3.72
C PRO A 332 -11.53 -2.00 4.97
N TRP A 333 -11.93 -0.80 5.40
CA TRP A 333 -11.58 -0.27 6.72
C TRP A 333 -11.96 -1.24 7.86
N ALA A 334 -13.15 -1.81 7.80
CA ALA A 334 -13.63 -2.83 8.71
C ALA A 334 -14.27 -3.99 7.95
N ASN A 335 -13.84 -5.21 8.25
CA ASN A 335 -14.52 -6.43 7.82
C ASN A 335 -15.71 -6.71 8.74
N LYS A 336 -16.78 -7.31 8.22
CA LYS A 336 -17.87 -7.82 9.06
C LYS A 336 -17.32 -8.86 10.04
N SER A 337 -17.56 -8.66 11.33
CA SER A 337 -17.08 -9.52 12.40
C SER A 337 -17.87 -9.26 13.68
N LEU A 338 -18.14 -10.29 14.45
CA LEU A 338 -18.71 -10.14 15.80
C LEU A 338 -17.82 -9.30 16.73
N LEU A 339 -16.52 -9.24 16.42
CA LEU A 339 -15.54 -8.43 17.16
C LEU A 339 -15.70 -6.91 16.94
N LEU A 340 -16.56 -6.46 16.06
CA LEU A 340 -16.91 -5.03 15.92
C LEU A 340 -17.87 -4.55 17.01
N SER A 341 -18.59 -5.45 17.67
CA SER A 341 -19.48 -5.10 18.79
C SER A 341 -18.69 -4.88 20.08
N LYS A 342 -19.16 -3.99 20.95
CA LYS A 342 -18.59 -3.81 22.30
C LYS A 342 -18.75 -5.03 23.21
N THR A 343 -19.52 -6.04 22.81
CA THR A 343 -19.51 -7.36 23.45
C THR A 343 -18.14 -7.98 23.44
N ALA A 344 -17.39 -7.86 22.33
CA ALA A 344 -16.01 -8.36 22.24
C ALA A 344 -15.06 -7.66 23.22
N THR A 345 -15.29 -6.35 23.50
CA THR A 345 -14.55 -5.64 24.53
C THR A 345 -14.81 -6.25 25.91
N GLN A 346 -16.08 -6.52 26.24
CA GLN A 346 -16.44 -7.14 27.53
C GLN A 346 -15.91 -8.57 27.61
N ASP A 347 -15.96 -9.33 26.52
CA ASP A 347 -15.41 -10.70 26.47
C ASP A 347 -13.89 -10.71 26.69
N LEU A 348 -13.17 -9.73 26.12
CA LEU A 348 -11.73 -9.59 26.37
C LEU A 348 -11.46 -9.26 27.84
N ARG A 349 -12.21 -8.31 28.43
CA ARG A 349 -12.08 -7.94 29.86
C ARG A 349 -12.34 -9.13 30.77
N ASN A 350 -13.36 -9.94 30.48
CA ASN A 350 -13.70 -11.14 31.28
C ASN A 350 -12.61 -12.23 31.25
N ARG A 351 -11.65 -12.16 30.32
CA ARG A 351 -10.50 -13.09 30.20
C ARG A 351 -9.26 -12.58 30.94
N LEU A 352 -9.29 -11.34 31.40
CA LEU A 352 -8.17 -10.73 32.12
C LEU A 352 -8.34 -10.95 33.63
N PRO A 353 -7.21 -11.01 34.38
CA PRO A 353 -7.24 -10.96 35.83
C PRO A 353 -7.96 -9.71 36.37
N GLU A 354 -8.52 -9.81 37.58
CA GLU A 354 -9.30 -8.72 38.19
C GLU A 354 -8.48 -7.43 38.33
N GLU A 355 -7.20 -7.52 38.63
CA GLU A 355 -6.28 -6.38 38.75
C GLU A 355 -6.06 -5.63 37.42
N LEU A 356 -6.39 -6.25 36.27
CA LEU A 356 -6.35 -5.63 34.93
C LEU A 356 -7.72 -5.12 34.45
N THR A 357 -8.72 -5.18 35.31
CA THR A 357 -10.06 -4.61 35.05
C THR A 357 -10.49 -3.68 36.20
N PRO A 358 -9.66 -2.66 36.54
CA PRO A 358 -9.86 -1.83 37.75
C PRO A 358 -11.17 -1.03 37.70
N LEU A 359 -11.67 -0.70 36.50
CA LEU A 359 -12.98 -0.04 36.37
C LEU A 359 -14.04 -1.10 36.03
N PRO A 360 -15.12 -1.22 36.87
CA PRO A 360 -16.18 -2.18 36.63
C PRO A 360 -16.91 -1.91 35.32
N SER A 361 -17.30 -2.96 34.61
CA SER A 361 -18.06 -2.85 33.36
C SER A 361 -19.01 -4.03 33.19
N GLN A 362 -20.20 -3.76 32.66
CA GLN A 362 -21.20 -4.79 32.40
C GLN A 362 -22.07 -4.43 31.21
N ILE A 363 -22.44 -5.44 30.42
CA ILE A 363 -23.54 -5.29 29.45
C ILE A 363 -24.85 -5.44 30.22
N CYS A 364 -25.64 -4.38 30.22
CA CYS A 364 -26.89 -4.32 30.95
C CYS A 364 -28.10 -4.37 29.98
N GLU A 365 -29.02 -5.29 30.25
CA GLU A 365 -30.30 -5.47 29.54
C GLU A 365 -31.47 -5.15 30.47
N GLY A 366 -31.57 -3.89 30.92
CA GLY A 366 -32.63 -3.42 31.84
C GLY A 366 -32.26 -3.48 33.34
N ASN A 367 -31.09 -4.01 33.69
CA ASN A 367 -30.59 -4.16 35.06
C ASN A 367 -29.51 -3.11 35.46
N ILE A 368 -29.50 -1.96 34.82
CA ILE A 368 -28.49 -0.90 35.03
C ILE A 368 -28.50 -0.44 36.49
N THR A 369 -29.68 -0.23 37.11
CA THR A 369 -29.83 0.22 38.49
C THR A 369 -29.15 -0.74 39.48
N GLU A 370 -29.34 -2.04 39.27
CA GLU A 370 -28.71 -3.07 40.12
C GLU A 370 -27.19 -3.02 39.98
N PHE A 371 -26.67 -2.92 38.77
CA PHE A 371 -25.23 -2.84 38.51
C PHE A 371 -24.59 -1.63 39.19
N ILE A 372 -25.10 -0.42 38.93
CA ILE A 372 -24.51 0.82 39.48
C ILE A 372 -24.65 0.94 40.98
N SER A 373 -25.65 0.30 41.59
CA SER A 373 -25.83 0.34 43.04
C SER A 373 -24.75 -0.42 43.84
N LYS A 374 -24.04 -1.34 43.18
CA LYS A 374 -22.95 -2.12 43.78
C LYS A 374 -21.60 -1.39 43.81
N HIS A 375 -21.52 -0.18 43.22
CA HIS A 375 -20.29 0.56 43.07
C HIS A 375 -20.40 2.00 43.58
N SER A 376 -19.26 2.58 44.02
CA SER A 376 -19.17 3.91 44.66
C SER A 376 -19.25 5.06 43.64
N HIS A 377 -19.02 4.81 42.36
CA HIS A 377 -18.96 5.86 41.31
C HIS A 377 -20.27 6.64 41.18
N GLN A 378 -20.16 7.95 41.00
CA GLN A 378 -21.31 8.87 40.81
C GLN A 378 -21.65 9.08 39.33
N ASN A 379 -20.62 9.18 38.49
CA ASN A 379 -20.75 9.44 37.06
C ASN A 379 -20.55 8.15 36.24
N TRP A 380 -21.43 7.91 35.30
CA TRP A 380 -21.43 6.70 34.49
C TRP A 380 -21.54 7.03 33.00
N VAL A 381 -21.12 6.10 32.18
CA VAL A 381 -21.34 6.11 30.74
C VAL A 381 -21.99 4.81 30.28
N ALA A 382 -23.00 4.94 29.46
CA ALA A 382 -23.63 3.85 28.74
C ALA A 382 -23.29 3.96 27.26
N LYS A 383 -22.75 2.89 26.69
CA LYS A 383 -22.30 2.81 25.31
C LYS A 383 -23.19 1.86 24.53
N ALA A 384 -23.69 2.29 23.38
CA ALA A 384 -24.36 1.40 22.44
C ALA A 384 -23.40 0.30 21.95
N LEU A 385 -23.84 -0.96 21.88
CA LEU A 385 -22.97 -2.07 21.50
C LEU A 385 -22.43 -1.97 20.07
N ASP A 386 -23.14 -1.28 19.20
CA ASP A 386 -22.83 -1.00 17.80
C ASP A 386 -22.36 0.45 17.53
N GLY A 387 -22.12 1.23 18.60
CA GLY A 387 -21.71 2.62 18.50
C GLY A 387 -20.25 2.75 18.05
N ALA A 388 -20.00 3.63 17.08
CA ALA A 388 -18.69 3.97 16.59
C ALA A 388 -18.41 5.47 16.63
N ALA A 389 -17.15 5.87 16.74
CA ALA A 389 -16.69 7.26 16.71
C ALA A 389 -17.40 8.18 17.74
N GLY A 390 -17.63 7.70 18.96
CA GLY A 390 -18.29 8.44 20.05
C GLY A 390 -19.82 8.54 19.93
N ARG A 391 -20.43 7.87 18.94
CA ARG A 391 -21.88 7.82 18.81
C ARG A 391 -22.49 6.73 19.68
N GLY A 392 -23.69 7.02 20.22
CA GLY A 392 -24.35 6.11 21.14
C GLY A 392 -23.66 6.04 22.50
N LEU A 393 -22.94 7.08 22.87
CA LEU A 393 -22.35 7.30 24.18
C LEU A 393 -23.24 8.23 24.98
N HIS A 394 -23.73 7.79 26.12
CA HIS A 394 -24.65 8.51 26.99
C HIS A 394 -24.05 8.61 28.38
N ARG A 395 -23.69 9.81 28.81
CA ARG A 395 -23.32 10.08 30.21
C ARG A 395 -24.57 10.19 31.05
N PHE A 396 -24.53 9.63 32.23
CA PHE A 396 -25.63 9.66 33.15
C PHE A 396 -25.20 9.54 34.61
N THR A 397 -26.08 9.94 35.50
CA THR A 397 -26.02 9.73 36.95
C THR A 397 -27.20 8.88 37.36
N LYS A 398 -27.31 8.49 38.63
CA LYS A 398 -28.46 7.76 39.17
C LYS A 398 -29.79 8.49 38.91
N GLU A 399 -29.77 9.81 38.94
CA GLU A 399 -30.95 10.68 38.75
C GLU A 399 -31.39 10.81 37.27
N THR A 400 -30.50 10.54 36.31
CA THR A 400 -30.78 10.70 34.87
C THR A 400 -30.87 9.38 34.10
N LEU A 401 -30.91 8.27 34.82
CA LEU A 401 -30.96 6.92 34.29
C LEU A 401 -32.14 6.67 33.34
N ASP A 402 -33.29 7.27 33.62
CA ASP A 402 -34.51 7.12 32.81
C ASP A 402 -34.39 7.67 31.38
N ARG A 403 -33.36 8.47 31.11
CA ARG A 403 -33.09 9.05 29.78
C ARG A 403 -32.31 8.11 28.85
N LEU A 404 -31.86 6.96 29.37
CA LEU A 404 -31.09 6.02 28.58
C LEU A 404 -31.97 5.26 27.58
N PRO A 405 -31.42 4.92 26.39
CA PRO A 405 -32.12 4.08 25.42
C PRO A 405 -32.50 2.71 26.04
N LYS A 406 -33.70 2.22 25.73
CA LYS A 406 -34.19 0.91 26.16
C LYS A 406 -33.65 -0.20 25.23
N ARG A 407 -32.36 -0.45 25.29
CA ARG A 407 -31.65 -1.51 24.55
C ARG A 407 -30.43 -1.97 25.37
N PRO A 408 -29.81 -3.10 25.02
CA PRO A 408 -28.55 -3.51 25.66
C PRO A 408 -27.46 -2.44 25.51
N LEU A 409 -26.80 -2.10 26.62
CA LEU A 409 -25.76 -1.05 26.69
C LEU A 409 -24.56 -1.59 27.50
N LEU A 410 -23.35 -1.29 27.08
CA LEU A 410 -22.17 -1.46 27.91
C LEU A 410 -22.10 -0.27 28.89
N VAL A 411 -22.14 -0.55 30.19
CA VAL A 411 -22.13 0.45 31.26
C VAL A 411 -20.82 0.37 32.01
N GLU A 412 -20.18 1.51 32.22
CA GLU A 412 -18.90 1.65 32.96
C GLU A 412 -18.82 3.03 33.63
N PRO A 413 -17.95 3.20 34.66
CA PRO A 413 -17.74 4.51 35.27
C PRO A 413 -17.20 5.53 34.29
N TRP A 414 -17.64 6.76 34.42
CA TRP A 414 -17.01 7.91 33.73
C TRP A 414 -15.94 8.52 34.65
N VAL A 415 -14.67 8.36 34.28
CA VAL A 415 -13.52 8.87 35.03
C VAL A 415 -12.81 9.99 34.25
N GLU A 416 -12.09 10.84 34.97
CA GLU A 416 -11.24 11.84 34.35
C GLU A 416 -9.97 11.18 33.79
N LYS A 417 -9.80 11.27 32.48
CA LYS A 417 -8.67 10.67 31.80
C LYS A 417 -7.49 11.62 31.81
N LEU A 418 -6.34 11.19 32.30
CA LEU A 418 -5.10 11.94 32.30
C LEU A 418 -4.38 11.83 30.94
N HIS A 419 -4.42 10.66 30.32
CA HIS A 419 -3.81 10.44 29.02
C HIS A 419 -4.43 9.24 28.29
N GLU A 420 -4.80 9.43 27.03
CA GLU A 420 -5.41 8.38 26.18
C GLU A 420 -4.41 7.86 25.16
N PHE A 421 -4.38 6.54 24.95
CA PHE A 421 -3.54 5.92 23.94
C PHE A 421 -4.15 4.59 23.46
N SER A 422 -3.65 4.09 22.32
CA SER A 422 -4.10 2.84 21.75
C SER A 422 -2.91 1.95 21.42
N PHE A 423 -3.04 0.65 21.69
CA PHE A 423 -2.11 -0.37 21.25
C PHE A 423 -2.50 -0.82 19.85
N LEU A 424 -1.63 -0.59 18.87
CA LEU A 424 -1.85 -1.04 17.50
C LEU A 424 -1.31 -2.46 17.32
N LEU A 425 -2.15 -3.36 16.83
CA LEU A 425 -1.80 -4.76 16.56
C LEU A 425 -2.21 -5.15 15.15
N HIS A 426 -1.70 -6.26 14.67
CA HIS A 426 -2.10 -6.87 13.40
C HIS A 426 -2.02 -8.39 13.52
N ARG A 427 -3.10 -9.08 13.17
CA ARG A 427 -3.10 -10.53 13.09
C ARG A 427 -2.98 -10.99 11.64
N SER A 428 -1.93 -11.73 11.37
CA SER A 428 -1.69 -12.46 10.12
C SER A 428 -1.94 -13.95 10.34
N PRO A 429 -2.02 -14.79 9.28
CA PRO A 429 -1.95 -16.23 9.44
C PRO A 429 -0.71 -16.66 10.26
N GLU A 430 -0.79 -17.75 11.01
CA GLU A 430 0.32 -18.23 11.85
C GLU A 430 1.63 -18.41 11.06
N ALA A 431 1.53 -18.96 9.84
CA ALA A 431 2.68 -19.12 8.94
C ALA A 431 3.35 -17.78 8.53
N GLU A 432 2.65 -16.64 8.73
CA GLU A 432 3.11 -15.28 8.43
C GLU A 432 3.43 -14.48 9.70
N GLY A 433 3.46 -15.11 10.87
CA GLY A 433 3.90 -14.51 12.14
C GLY A 433 2.78 -14.14 13.12
N GLY A 434 1.55 -14.63 12.95
CA GLY A 434 0.45 -14.54 13.92
C GLY A 434 0.09 -13.13 14.34
N LEU A 435 -0.19 -12.92 15.65
CA LEU A 435 -0.51 -11.61 16.22
C LEU A 435 0.78 -10.83 16.52
N ARG A 436 0.88 -9.63 15.97
CA ARG A 436 2.03 -8.74 16.17
C ARG A 436 1.61 -7.40 16.77
N PHE A 437 2.32 -6.98 17.81
CA PHE A 437 2.28 -5.61 18.29
C PHE A 437 3.08 -4.71 17.34
N LEU A 438 2.54 -3.53 17.02
CA LEU A 438 3.15 -2.61 16.07
C LEU A 438 3.63 -1.32 16.70
N SER A 439 2.77 -0.67 17.51
CA SER A 439 3.07 0.63 18.10
C SER A 439 2.05 1.00 19.18
N ILE A 440 2.41 2.03 19.95
CA ILE A 440 1.46 2.82 20.75
C ILE A 440 1.20 4.12 20.01
N VAL A 441 -0.05 4.54 19.95
CA VAL A 441 -0.48 5.82 19.38
C VAL A 441 -1.27 6.59 20.43
N HIS A 442 -0.90 7.86 20.65
CA HIS A 442 -1.55 8.73 21.61
C HIS A 442 -2.81 9.34 20.99
N GLN A 443 -3.86 9.42 21.76
CA GLN A 443 -5.17 9.90 21.31
C GLN A 443 -5.54 11.19 22.03
N LYS A 444 -6.31 12.03 21.36
CA LYS A 444 -7.05 13.13 21.98
C LYS A 444 -8.50 13.02 21.59
N THR A 445 -9.39 13.02 22.59
CA THR A 445 -10.84 13.06 22.38
C THR A 445 -11.42 14.39 22.89
N SER A 446 -12.62 14.73 22.44
CA SER A 446 -13.39 15.85 23.01
C SER A 446 -13.93 15.46 24.38
N ALA A 447 -14.46 16.45 25.12
CA ALA A 447 -15.18 16.21 26.36
C ALA A 447 -16.34 15.19 26.19
N ASP A 448 -16.91 15.07 25.00
CA ASP A 448 -17.98 14.10 24.67
C ASP A 448 -17.47 12.77 24.12
N GLY A 449 -16.16 12.50 24.20
CA GLY A 449 -15.55 11.26 23.75
C GLY A 449 -15.38 11.13 22.22
N GLN A 450 -15.54 12.21 21.45
CA GLN A 450 -15.32 12.18 20.02
C GLN A 450 -13.84 12.35 19.69
N TRP A 451 -13.34 11.57 18.74
CA TRP A 451 -11.95 11.67 18.27
C TRP A 451 -11.61 13.07 17.73
N LYS A 452 -10.48 13.61 18.14
CA LYS A 452 -9.89 14.88 17.67
C LYS A 452 -8.58 14.69 16.94
N SER A 453 -7.68 13.89 17.49
CA SER A 453 -6.38 13.62 16.88
C SER A 453 -5.77 12.30 17.34
N SER A 454 -4.87 11.77 16.52
CA SER A 454 -4.03 10.63 16.85
C SER A 454 -2.58 10.97 16.54
N GLU A 455 -1.69 10.79 17.51
CA GLU A 455 -0.26 11.08 17.38
C GLU A 455 0.56 9.80 17.46
N SER A 456 1.30 9.49 16.39
CA SER A 456 2.30 8.44 16.36
C SER A 456 3.70 9.02 16.60
N ARG A 457 4.40 8.53 17.61
CA ARG A 457 5.71 9.01 18.04
C ARG A 457 6.80 8.01 17.71
N ALA A 458 8.02 8.50 17.45
CA ALA A 458 9.20 7.66 17.26
C ALA A 458 9.54 6.90 18.55
N LYS A 459 9.38 7.54 19.73
CA LYS A 459 9.51 6.93 21.04
C LYS A 459 8.18 7.04 21.79
N HIS A 460 7.61 5.90 22.19
CA HIS A 460 6.27 5.84 22.78
C HIS A 460 6.06 6.71 24.02
N SER A 461 7.06 6.87 24.86
CA SER A 461 6.98 7.66 26.09
C SER A 461 7.40 9.13 25.91
N GLN A 462 7.79 9.56 24.72
CA GLN A 462 8.21 10.95 24.47
C GLN A 462 7.06 11.93 24.76
N GLY A 463 7.36 12.99 25.53
CA GLY A 463 6.39 14.03 25.87
C GLY A 463 5.34 13.62 26.90
N LEU A 464 5.43 12.46 27.52
CA LEU A 464 4.64 12.11 28.70
C LEU A 464 5.26 12.69 29.98
N PRO A 465 4.45 13.01 31.01
CA PRO A 465 4.92 13.22 32.37
C PRO A 465 5.77 12.03 32.84
N SER A 466 6.72 12.29 33.75
CA SER A 466 7.72 11.30 34.17
C SER A 466 7.10 10.04 34.80
N ASP A 467 6.07 10.22 35.61
CA ASP A 467 5.31 9.14 36.27
C ASP A 467 4.57 8.27 35.23
N GLN A 468 3.88 8.90 34.27
CA GLN A 468 3.19 8.20 33.20
C GLN A 468 4.18 7.46 32.28
N ALA A 469 5.32 8.08 31.96
CA ALA A 469 6.37 7.43 31.16
C ALA A 469 6.98 6.22 31.87
N GLN A 470 7.18 6.30 33.19
CA GLN A 470 7.64 5.16 34.01
C GLN A 470 6.60 4.06 34.07
N LEU A 471 5.33 4.39 34.32
CA LEU A 471 4.23 3.43 34.34
C LEU A 471 4.10 2.72 32.99
N LEU A 472 4.14 3.47 31.88
CA LEU A 472 4.07 2.93 30.52
C LEU A 472 5.19 1.90 30.26
N ASN A 473 6.44 2.26 30.57
CA ASN A 473 7.58 1.43 30.23
C ASN A 473 7.79 0.24 31.17
N ARG A 474 7.52 0.43 32.49
CA ARG A 474 7.85 -0.58 33.51
C ARG A 474 6.70 -1.52 33.83
N HIS A 475 5.47 -1.10 33.64
CA HIS A 475 4.29 -1.88 33.99
C HIS A 475 3.40 -2.18 32.78
N VAL A 476 2.92 -1.14 32.07
CA VAL A 476 1.96 -1.31 30.98
C VAL A 476 2.50 -2.20 29.86
N PHE A 477 3.73 -1.94 29.39
CA PHE A 477 4.32 -2.67 28.27
C PHE A 477 4.61 -4.14 28.56
N PRO A 478 5.19 -4.52 29.71
CA PRO A 478 5.32 -5.93 30.10
C PRO A 478 3.97 -6.63 30.25
N THR A 479 3.03 -6.01 30.98
CA THR A 479 1.69 -6.58 31.22
C THR A 479 0.90 -6.77 29.92
N LEU A 480 0.98 -5.80 28.99
CA LEU A 480 0.39 -5.94 27.66
C LEU A 480 0.88 -7.23 26.97
N LYS A 481 2.18 -7.47 26.97
CA LYS A 481 2.78 -8.64 26.30
C LYS A 481 2.48 -9.95 27.00
N GLU A 482 2.52 -9.95 28.32
CA GLU A 482 2.45 -11.17 29.11
C GLU A 482 1.02 -11.63 29.43
N GLN A 483 0.07 -10.69 29.44
CA GLN A 483 -1.30 -10.99 29.89
C GLN A 483 -2.36 -10.57 28.88
N VAL A 484 -2.33 -9.32 28.38
CA VAL A 484 -3.40 -8.81 27.50
C VAL A 484 -3.33 -9.43 26.10
N ILE A 485 -2.14 -9.51 25.50
CA ILE A 485 -1.97 -10.10 24.17
C ILE A 485 -2.35 -11.59 24.16
N PRO A 486 -1.95 -12.46 25.10
CA PRO A 486 -2.39 -13.86 25.12
C PRO A 486 -3.91 -14.01 25.25
N ALA A 487 -4.57 -13.21 26.12
CA ALA A 487 -6.02 -13.22 26.24
C ALA A 487 -6.71 -12.79 24.93
N LEU A 488 -6.16 -11.78 24.28
CA LEU A 488 -6.63 -11.31 22.97
C LEU A 488 -6.43 -12.37 21.88
N GLU A 489 -5.28 -13.05 21.81
CA GLU A 489 -5.02 -14.12 20.83
C GLU A 489 -6.07 -15.23 20.92
N THR A 490 -6.42 -15.64 22.14
CA THR A 490 -7.47 -16.65 22.37
C THR A 490 -8.81 -16.16 21.81
N LEU A 491 -9.22 -14.92 22.11
CA LEU A 491 -10.46 -14.34 21.59
C LEU A 491 -10.47 -14.26 20.07
N LEU A 492 -9.36 -13.80 19.47
CA LEU A 492 -9.24 -13.67 18.01
C LEU A 492 -9.24 -15.03 17.29
N ALA A 493 -8.71 -16.08 17.92
CA ALA A 493 -8.70 -17.43 17.37
C ALA A 493 -10.11 -18.02 17.30
N GLU A 494 -10.94 -17.80 18.32
CA GLU A 494 -12.34 -18.26 18.37
C GLU A 494 -13.20 -17.65 17.25
N HIS A 495 -12.79 -16.50 16.71
CA HIS A 495 -13.50 -15.77 15.66
C HIS A 495 -12.81 -15.81 14.29
N ASP A 496 -11.76 -16.61 14.10
CA ASP A 496 -10.96 -16.69 12.87
C ASP A 496 -10.56 -15.29 12.32
N PHE A 497 -10.37 -14.33 13.21
CA PHE A 497 -10.10 -12.94 12.82
C PHE A 497 -8.70 -12.79 12.26
N LEU A 498 -8.59 -12.12 11.10
CA LEU A 498 -7.33 -11.68 10.51
C LEU A 498 -7.44 -10.20 10.14
N GLY A 499 -6.35 -9.44 10.36
CA GLY A 499 -6.28 -8.04 9.95
C GLY A 499 -5.81 -7.08 11.04
N PRO A 500 -6.01 -5.77 10.80
CA PRO A 500 -5.65 -4.72 11.73
C PRO A 500 -6.64 -4.65 12.89
N LEU A 501 -6.11 -4.39 14.08
CA LEU A 501 -6.92 -4.14 15.27
C LEU A 501 -6.19 -3.19 16.21
N CYS A 502 -6.93 -2.58 17.14
CA CYS A 502 -6.32 -1.86 18.24
C CYS A 502 -7.12 -2.04 19.55
N ILE A 503 -6.45 -1.82 20.66
CA ILE A 503 -7.05 -1.75 22.00
C ILE A 503 -6.85 -0.31 22.48
N ASP A 504 -7.95 0.38 22.77
CA ASP A 504 -7.92 1.69 23.40
C ASP A 504 -7.71 1.55 24.91
N SER A 505 -6.94 2.46 25.48
CA SER A 505 -6.44 2.43 26.84
C SER A 505 -6.24 3.85 27.35
N PHE A 506 -6.24 4.06 28.67
CA PHE A 506 -5.93 5.36 29.24
C PHE A 506 -5.32 5.28 30.64
N PHE A 507 -4.63 6.35 31.02
CA PHE A 507 -4.28 6.67 32.39
C PHE A 507 -5.35 7.57 33.01
N TYR A 508 -5.63 7.36 34.31
CA TYR A 508 -6.58 8.14 35.09
C TYR A 508 -6.12 8.29 36.54
N ALA A 509 -6.69 9.24 37.27
CA ALA A 509 -6.54 9.31 38.71
C ALA A 509 -7.59 8.42 39.38
N ASP A 510 -7.17 7.53 40.26
CA ASP A 510 -8.08 6.68 41.02
C ASP A 510 -8.76 7.43 42.19
N GLU A 511 -9.53 6.74 43.01
CA GLU A 511 -10.23 7.33 44.16
C GLU A 511 -9.27 7.92 45.23
N LYS A 512 -7.98 7.58 45.19
CA LYS A 512 -6.92 8.11 46.07
C LYS A 512 -6.07 9.16 45.42
N ASP A 513 -6.46 9.61 44.22
CA ASP A 513 -5.69 10.55 43.38
C ASP A 513 -4.32 9.95 42.92
N GLU A 514 -4.21 8.61 42.90
CA GLU A 514 -3.02 7.91 42.43
C GLU A 514 -3.16 7.61 40.92
N LEU A 515 -2.01 7.62 40.22
CA LEU A 515 -1.96 7.31 38.78
C LEU A 515 -2.28 5.83 38.54
N ALA A 516 -3.39 5.58 37.88
CA ALA A 516 -3.88 4.24 37.54
C ALA A 516 -3.99 4.03 36.02
N TRP A 517 -4.10 2.80 35.59
CA TRP A 517 -4.19 2.40 34.20
C TRP A 517 -5.43 1.55 33.95
N GLN A 518 -6.24 1.92 32.94
CA GLN A 518 -7.30 1.06 32.39
C GLN A 518 -6.79 0.36 31.13
N PRO A 519 -6.48 -0.95 31.17
CA PRO A 519 -5.85 -1.70 30.08
C PRO A 519 -6.70 -1.79 28.82
N VAL A 520 -7.98 -2.12 28.97
CA VAL A 520 -8.91 -2.33 27.86
C VAL A 520 -10.13 -1.43 28.04
N VAL A 521 -10.24 -0.41 27.22
CA VAL A 521 -11.39 0.50 27.13
C VAL A 521 -12.31 0.08 26.00
N GLU A 522 -11.71 -0.21 24.83
CA GLU A 522 -12.42 -0.65 23.64
C GLU A 522 -11.50 -1.48 22.74
N LEU A 523 -12.00 -2.63 22.31
CA LEU A 523 -11.38 -3.43 21.24
C LEU A 523 -11.96 -2.96 19.89
N ASN A 524 -11.10 -2.51 19.00
CA ASN A 524 -11.45 -2.10 17.66
C ASN A 524 -10.83 -3.08 16.65
N ALA A 525 -11.59 -4.08 16.21
CA ALA A 525 -11.15 -5.12 15.26
C ALA A 525 -11.21 -4.60 13.80
N ARG A 526 -10.54 -3.47 13.54
CA ARG A 526 -10.54 -2.75 12.26
C ARG A 526 -9.38 -1.76 12.18
N TRP A 527 -9.28 -1.07 11.05
CA TRP A 527 -8.46 0.13 10.96
C TRP A 527 -8.94 1.22 11.94
N THR A 528 -8.02 2.08 12.36
CA THR A 528 -8.30 3.24 13.20
C THR A 528 -7.53 4.46 12.70
N MET A 529 -7.95 5.65 13.11
CA MET A 529 -7.22 6.88 12.77
C MET A 529 -5.79 6.85 13.32
N GLY A 530 -5.59 6.21 14.48
CA GLY A 530 -4.26 5.95 15.04
C GLY A 530 -3.38 5.09 14.12
N ARG A 531 -3.97 4.08 13.47
CA ARG A 531 -3.26 3.24 12.51
C ARG A 531 -2.85 4.03 11.27
N ILE A 532 -3.68 4.95 10.80
CA ILE A 532 -3.34 5.86 9.70
C ILE A 532 -2.16 6.75 10.10
N ALA A 533 -2.22 7.40 11.28
CA ALA A 533 -1.13 8.23 11.78
C ALA A 533 0.21 7.47 11.84
N TYR A 534 0.18 6.23 12.34
CA TYR A 534 1.36 5.35 12.37
C TYR A 534 1.92 5.05 10.97
N GLN A 535 1.08 4.68 10.02
CA GLN A 535 1.51 4.36 8.65
C GLN A 535 2.10 5.58 7.94
N LEU A 536 1.47 6.76 8.11
CA LEU A 536 1.97 8.00 7.53
C LEU A 536 3.28 8.44 8.18
N ARG A 537 3.46 8.24 9.50
CA ARG A 537 4.74 8.48 10.17
C ARG A 537 5.86 7.63 9.56
N LEU A 538 5.64 6.34 9.36
CA LEU A 538 6.64 5.46 8.75
C LEU A 538 7.02 5.88 7.32
N LYS A 539 6.07 6.46 6.57
CA LYS A 539 6.30 6.93 5.19
C LYS A 539 7.04 8.27 5.13
N LEU A 540 6.74 9.20 6.04
CA LEU A 540 7.14 10.60 5.93
C LEU A 540 8.21 11.02 6.93
N ALA A 541 8.11 10.54 8.16
CA ALA A 541 8.98 10.94 9.26
C ALA A 541 9.24 9.75 10.20
N PRO A 542 9.98 8.70 9.78
CA PRO A 542 10.16 7.49 10.58
C PRO A 542 10.84 7.75 11.93
N GLN A 543 11.67 8.79 12.04
CA GLN A 543 12.35 9.21 13.27
C GLN A 543 11.69 10.41 13.98
N GLY A 544 10.62 10.97 13.39
CA GLY A 544 9.84 12.08 13.93
C GLY A 544 8.49 11.64 14.49
N ASN A 545 7.67 12.60 14.86
CA ASN A 545 6.29 12.41 15.28
C ASN A 545 5.33 12.88 14.20
N VAL A 546 4.20 12.20 14.06
CA VAL A 546 3.12 12.60 13.14
C VAL A 546 1.80 12.60 13.88
N THR A 547 1.14 13.74 13.89
CA THR A 547 -0.21 13.92 14.42
C THR A 547 -1.20 14.01 13.27
N LEU A 548 -2.14 13.07 13.20
CA LEU A 548 -3.30 13.12 12.31
C LEU A 548 -4.46 13.79 13.03
N SER A 549 -5.05 14.80 12.40
CA SER A 549 -6.24 15.53 12.90
C SER A 549 -7.11 16.00 11.74
N THR A 550 -8.10 16.82 12.00
CA THR A 550 -8.92 17.47 10.97
C THR A 550 -9.04 18.96 11.23
N CYS A 551 -9.14 19.75 10.16
CA CYS A 551 -9.45 21.16 10.20
C CYS A 551 -10.58 21.53 9.22
N SER A 552 -11.00 22.77 9.18
CA SER A 552 -11.91 23.25 8.13
C SER A 552 -11.18 23.37 6.78
N PRO A 553 -11.92 23.41 5.65
CA PRO A 553 -11.30 23.67 4.35
C PRO A 553 -10.55 25.00 4.27
N GLU A 554 -11.04 26.04 4.95
CA GLU A 554 -10.39 27.36 5.02
C GLU A 554 -9.03 27.27 5.72
N GLU A 555 -8.98 26.67 6.90
CA GLU A 555 -7.74 26.43 7.63
C GLU A 555 -6.74 25.58 6.83
N ALA A 556 -7.26 24.59 6.08
CA ALA A 556 -6.40 23.71 5.29
C ALA A 556 -5.68 24.42 4.13
N ARG A 557 -6.27 25.50 3.57
CA ARG A 557 -5.63 26.32 2.51
C ARG A 557 -4.49 27.17 3.05
N GLU A 558 -4.51 27.50 4.34
CA GLU A 558 -3.51 28.35 5.01
C GLU A 558 -2.35 27.55 5.62
N LEU A 559 -2.34 26.22 5.50
CA LEU A 559 -1.31 25.38 6.10
C LEU A 559 0.08 25.69 5.54
N SER A 560 1.05 25.80 6.45
CA SER A 560 2.46 25.90 6.10
C SER A 560 3.00 24.55 5.65
N SER A 561 3.53 24.49 4.43
CA SER A 561 4.17 23.28 3.91
C SER A 561 5.35 22.83 4.78
N PRO A 562 5.56 21.53 4.97
CA PRO A 562 6.66 21.03 5.78
C PRO A 562 8.01 21.37 5.16
N ARG A 563 8.99 21.62 6.01
CA ARG A 563 10.40 21.78 5.60
C ARG A 563 11.01 20.43 5.33
N GLN A 564 11.77 20.31 4.24
CA GLN A 564 12.54 19.12 3.89
C GLN A 564 14.03 19.34 4.23
N GLU A 565 14.61 18.41 4.98
CA GLU A 565 16.02 18.40 5.33
C GLU A 565 16.56 16.96 5.21
N ASN A 566 17.61 16.76 4.39
CA ASN A 566 18.24 15.45 4.16
C ASN A 566 17.22 14.33 3.79
N ASP A 567 16.34 14.59 2.82
CA ASP A 567 15.26 13.68 2.35
C ASP A 567 14.19 13.32 3.42
N HIS A 568 14.15 13.98 4.57
CA HIS A 568 13.13 13.81 5.60
C HIS A 568 12.38 15.11 5.87
N PHE A 569 11.07 14.99 6.14
CA PHE A 569 10.28 16.13 6.59
C PHE A 569 10.45 16.29 8.11
N ARG A 570 10.73 17.55 8.56
CA ARG A 570 10.97 17.84 9.97
C ARG A 570 9.83 18.54 10.66
N GLU A 571 9.29 19.57 10.06
CA GLU A 571 8.21 20.36 10.63
C GLU A 571 7.26 20.85 9.55
N GLY A 572 5.98 20.91 9.89
CA GLY A 572 4.95 21.47 9.01
C GLY A 572 3.72 20.59 8.90
N SER A 573 2.79 21.02 8.05
CA SER A 573 1.48 20.42 7.91
C SER A 573 1.19 20.04 6.46
N ILE A 574 0.52 18.92 6.25
CA ILE A 574 0.07 18.46 4.93
C ILE A 574 -1.43 18.18 5.00
N ALA A 575 -2.20 18.81 4.12
CA ALA A 575 -3.58 18.45 3.89
C ALA A 575 -3.64 17.13 3.07
N LEU A 576 -4.25 16.09 3.64
CA LEU A 576 -4.42 14.79 2.98
C LEU A 576 -5.67 14.76 2.11
N GLY A 577 -6.73 15.46 2.51
CA GLY A 577 -7.93 15.70 1.73
C GLY A 577 -7.80 16.98 0.90
N ASP A 578 -8.50 17.06 -0.20
CA ASP A 578 -8.52 18.23 -1.08
C ASP A 578 -9.40 19.34 -0.47
N PRO A 579 -8.82 20.50 -0.06
CA PRO A 579 -9.58 21.60 0.53
C PRO A 579 -10.65 22.19 -0.39
N GLU A 580 -10.50 22.05 -1.71
CA GLU A 580 -11.45 22.60 -2.69
C GLU A 580 -12.69 21.73 -2.86
N THR A 581 -12.58 20.43 -2.57
CA THR A 581 -13.69 19.48 -2.73
C THR A 581 -14.24 18.95 -1.41
N SER A 582 -13.57 19.17 -0.28
CA SER A 582 -14.03 18.75 1.05
C SER A 582 -15.25 19.54 1.50
N ALA A 583 -16.27 18.83 2.00
CA ALA A 583 -17.56 19.44 2.36
C ALA A 583 -17.58 20.07 3.77
N ALA A 584 -16.85 19.48 4.72
CA ALA A 584 -16.88 19.91 6.12
C ALA A 584 -15.53 19.82 6.84
N ARG A 585 -14.72 18.81 6.52
CA ARG A 585 -13.46 18.54 7.22
C ARG A 585 -12.38 18.10 6.24
N VAL A 586 -11.16 18.55 6.49
CA VAL A 586 -9.97 18.11 5.77
C VAL A 586 -9.08 17.35 6.75
N PRO A 587 -8.77 16.07 6.51
CA PRO A 587 -7.76 15.37 7.29
C PRO A 587 -6.39 15.96 7.01
N ILE A 588 -5.66 16.27 8.07
CA ILE A 588 -4.33 16.86 8.02
C ILE A 588 -3.35 16.08 8.86
N ILE A 589 -2.10 16.11 8.48
CA ILE A 589 -1.01 15.66 9.35
C ILE A 589 -0.10 16.82 9.71
N ASN A 590 0.36 16.83 10.96
CA ASN A 590 1.42 17.70 11.45
C ASN A 590 2.64 16.83 11.77
N ILE A 591 3.80 17.24 11.26
CA ILE A 591 5.09 16.58 11.47
C ILE A 591 5.88 17.42 12.48
N SER A 592 6.47 16.79 13.50
CA SER A 592 7.27 17.45 14.54
C SER A 592 8.43 16.59 15.04
#